data_004ea3dcfe467bb2a4ed79bf9c6bb226
#
_entry.id   004ea3dcfe467bb2a4ed79bf9c6bb226
#
_cell.length_a   1.000
_cell.length_b   1.000
_cell.length_c   1.000
_cell.angle_alpha   90.00
_cell.angle_beta   90.00
_cell.angle_gamma   90.00
#
_symmetry.space_group_name_H-M   'P 1'
#
loop_
_entity.id
_entity.type
_entity.pdbx_description
1 polymer ?
#
loop_
_entity_poly.entity_id
_entity_poly.type
_entity_poly.pdbx_seq_one_letter_code
_entity_poly.pdbx_strand_id
1 'polypeptide(L)'
;MEIGEIIQTKFKSPQQKAIVNVRFTSNFMGQYENSFMALFDLSMAQFNILRILRGAKKPLSVTAVKERMIERSPNTTRLMDKLIEKNLLERVRCDSDRRVVYVSITEQGLDLLSRIDIDLEESSVFSTNLSNDEAEELSRLLDKLRGSCPKKPQVAEKVPRSTSSTW
;
A
#
# COMPACT_ATOMS: atom_id res chain seq x y z
N MET A 1 21.34 -11.60 -8.93
CA MET A 1 20.74 -11.95 -10.26
C MET A 1 20.07 -10.71 -10.81
N GLU A 2 20.38 -10.31 -12.05
CA GLU A 2 19.80 -9.12 -12.67
C GLU A 2 18.36 -9.34 -13.13
N ILE A 3 17.52 -8.27 -13.09
CA ILE A 3 16.11 -8.36 -13.47
C ILE A 3 15.90 -8.92 -14.89
N GLY A 4 16.79 -8.61 -15.83
CA GLY A 4 16.72 -9.12 -17.21
C GLY A 4 16.87 -10.64 -17.31
N GLU A 5 17.67 -11.22 -16.44
CA GLU A 5 17.87 -12.67 -16.34
C GLU A 5 16.65 -13.34 -15.70
N ILE A 6 16.11 -12.73 -14.62
CA ILE A 6 14.95 -13.28 -13.89
C ILE A 6 13.72 -13.39 -14.81
N ILE A 7 13.41 -12.32 -15.58
CA ILE A 7 12.23 -12.29 -16.45
C ILE A 7 12.52 -12.64 -17.91
N GLN A 8 13.76 -13.07 -18.21
CA GLN A 8 14.21 -13.50 -19.54
C GLN A 8 13.93 -12.44 -20.64
N THR A 9 14.23 -11.17 -20.35
CA THR A 9 13.89 -10.04 -21.23
C THR A 9 15.08 -9.11 -21.44
N LYS A 10 15.24 -8.63 -22.69
CA LYS A 10 16.14 -7.53 -23.03
C LYS A 10 15.38 -6.21 -23.02
N PHE A 11 15.92 -5.22 -22.32
CA PHE A 11 15.30 -3.89 -22.21
C PHE A 11 15.77 -2.97 -23.36
N LYS A 12 14.84 -2.16 -23.88
CA LYS A 12 15.13 -1.17 -24.95
C LYS A 12 15.83 0.07 -24.40
N SER A 13 15.71 0.34 -23.09
CA SER A 13 16.34 1.48 -22.44
C SER A 13 16.56 1.24 -20.94
N PRO A 14 17.51 1.96 -20.30
CA PRO A 14 17.68 1.95 -18.86
C PRO A 14 16.42 2.35 -18.09
N GLN A 15 15.64 3.30 -18.63
CA GLN A 15 14.38 3.74 -18.02
C GLN A 15 13.34 2.63 -18.01
N GLN A 16 13.21 1.87 -19.10
CA GLN A 16 12.32 0.71 -19.15
C GLN A 16 12.76 -0.35 -18.13
N LYS A 17 14.07 -0.64 -18.04
CA LYS A 17 14.62 -1.57 -17.05
C LYS A 17 14.27 -1.13 -15.63
N ALA A 18 14.46 0.15 -15.29
CA ALA A 18 14.15 0.70 -13.99
C ALA A 18 12.65 0.56 -13.63
N ILE A 19 11.74 0.92 -14.55
CA ILE A 19 10.29 0.80 -14.31
C ILE A 19 9.88 -0.66 -14.07
N VAL A 20 10.40 -1.59 -14.86
CA VAL A 20 10.09 -3.01 -14.69
C VAL A 20 10.67 -3.54 -13.37
N ASN A 21 11.89 -3.12 -13.02
CA ASN A 21 12.54 -3.51 -11.78
C ASN A 21 11.74 -3.03 -10.55
N VAL A 22 11.29 -1.77 -10.54
CA VAL A 22 10.41 -1.25 -9.48
C VAL A 22 9.14 -2.09 -9.34
N ARG A 23 8.47 -2.42 -10.44
CA ARG A 23 7.24 -3.24 -10.40
C ARG A 23 7.51 -4.65 -9.89
N PHE A 24 8.57 -5.29 -10.39
CA PHE A 24 8.93 -6.63 -9.96
C PHE A 24 9.27 -6.67 -8.48
N THR A 25 10.12 -5.73 -8.01
CA THR A 25 10.54 -5.63 -6.61
C THR A 25 9.35 -5.35 -5.69
N SER A 26 8.47 -4.43 -6.07
CA SER A 26 7.25 -4.14 -5.31
C SER A 26 6.35 -5.37 -5.16
N ASN A 27 6.16 -6.13 -6.25
CA ASN A 27 5.36 -7.36 -6.20
C ASN A 27 6.04 -8.44 -5.34
N PHE A 28 7.36 -8.61 -5.48
CA PHE A 28 8.14 -9.57 -4.70
C PHE A 28 8.05 -9.27 -3.19
N MET A 29 8.28 -8.02 -2.80
CA MET A 29 8.14 -7.58 -1.41
C MET A 29 6.72 -7.78 -0.90
N GLY A 30 5.72 -7.39 -1.69
CA GLY A 30 4.31 -7.54 -1.30
C GLY A 30 3.89 -9.00 -1.09
N GLN A 31 4.41 -9.94 -1.86
CA GLN A 31 4.16 -11.37 -1.62
C GLN A 31 4.76 -11.85 -0.31
N TYR A 32 6.01 -11.48 -0.03
CA TYR A 32 6.68 -11.80 1.23
C TYR A 32 5.93 -11.21 2.42
N GLU A 33 5.63 -9.92 2.38
CA GLU A 33 4.90 -9.21 3.43
C GLU A 33 3.50 -9.79 3.68
N ASN A 34 2.76 -10.16 2.61
CA ASN A 34 1.45 -10.81 2.78
C ASN A 34 1.58 -12.19 3.42
N SER A 35 2.61 -12.97 3.07
CA SER A 35 2.86 -14.27 3.70
C SER A 35 3.20 -14.12 5.18
N PHE A 36 4.01 -13.11 5.52
CA PHE A 36 4.34 -12.78 6.91
C PHE A 36 3.09 -12.33 7.69
N MET A 37 2.29 -11.42 7.14
CA MET A 37 1.06 -10.95 7.80
C MET A 37 0.02 -12.07 8.00
N ALA A 38 0.02 -13.09 7.14
CA ALA A 38 -0.88 -14.23 7.28
C ALA A 38 -0.63 -15.02 8.59
N LEU A 39 0.59 -14.97 9.15
CA LEU A 39 0.91 -15.58 10.46
C LEU A 39 0.11 -14.93 11.60
N PHE A 40 -0.32 -13.68 11.44
CA PHE A 40 -1.13 -12.90 12.38
C PHE A 40 -2.60 -12.83 11.98
N ASP A 41 -3.02 -13.63 11.01
CA ASP A 41 -4.38 -13.60 10.44
C ASP A 41 -4.79 -12.21 9.93
N LEU A 42 -3.83 -11.50 9.32
CA LEU A 42 -4.00 -10.18 8.70
C LEU A 42 -3.59 -10.21 7.22
N SER A 43 -4.19 -9.30 6.43
CA SER A 43 -3.61 -8.88 5.17
C SER A 43 -2.75 -7.62 5.37
N MET A 44 -1.81 -7.35 4.43
CA MET A 44 -1.03 -6.10 4.45
C MET A 44 -1.91 -4.85 4.50
N ALA A 45 -3.05 -4.85 3.80
CA ALA A 45 -4.00 -3.75 3.84
C ALA A 45 -4.63 -3.56 5.24
N GLN A 46 -4.95 -4.64 5.94
CA GLN A 46 -5.45 -4.59 7.33
C GLN A 46 -4.37 -4.09 8.30
N PHE A 47 -3.15 -4.60 8.19
CA PHE A 47 -2.01 -4.13 8.96
C PHE A 47 -1.76 -2.62 8.74
N ASN A 48 -1.82 -2.15 7.49
CA ASN A 48 -1.66 -0.73 7.17
C ASN A 48 -2.74 0.14 7.84
N ILE A 49 -4.01 -0.32 7.87
CA ILE A 49 -5.10 0.37 8.59
C ILE A 49 -4.77 0.50 10.09
N LEU A 50 -4.34 -0.57 10.74
CA LEU A 50 -3.97 -0.55 12.15
C LEU A 50 -2.82 0.42 12.42
N ARG A 51 -1.76 0.41 11.59
CA ARG A 51 -0.63 1.35 11.70
C ARG A 51 -1.03 2.81 11.54
N ILE A 52 -1.92 3.11 10.59
CA ILE A 52 -2.45 4.47 10.38
C ILE A 52 -3.17 4.97 11.64
N LEU A 53 -3.99 4.12 12.25
CA LEU A 53 -4.75 4.49 13.46
C LEU A 53 -3.85 4.61 14.69
N ARG A 54 -2.87 3.71 14.87
CA ARG A 54 -1.85 3.83 15.92
C ARG A 54 -1.07 5.14 15.80
N GLY A 55 -0.62 5.48 14.60
CA GLY A 55 0.12 6.72 14.34
C GLY A 55 -0.70 7.99 14.53
N ALA A 56 -2.02 7.92 14.30
CA ALA A 56 -2.91 9.06 14.48
C ALA A 56 -3.16 9.41 15.94
N LYS A 57 -3.09 8.43 16.86
CA LYS A 57 -3.37 8.58 18.31
C LYS A 57 -4.73 9.19 18.62
N LYS A 58 -5.66 9.13 17.71
CA LYS A 58 -7.06 9.62 17.82
C LYS A 58 -7.93 8.91 16.80
N PRO A 59 -9.27 8.88 17.01
CA PRO A 59 -10.19 8.35 16.03
C PRO A 59 -10.06 9.08 14.68
N LEU A 60 -10.13 8.33 13.58
CA LEU A 60 -10.14 8.87 12.22
C LEU A 60 -11.45 8.48 11.52
N SER A 61 -11.93 9.35 10.63
CA SER A 61 -13.00 8.98 9.73
C SER A 61 -12.52 7.91 8.73
N VAL A 62 -13.45 7.07 8.28
CA VAL A 62 -13.16 6.05 7.23
C VAL A 62 -12.51 6.68 5.99
N THR A 63 -12.94 7.88 5.60
CA THR A 63 -12.36 8.63 4.49
C THR A 63 -10.91 9.02 4.76
N ALA A 64 -10.61 9.54 5.95
CA ALA A 64 -9.25 9.92 6.33
C ALA A 64 -8.28 8.72 6.38
N VAL A 65 -8.76 7.55 6.78
CA VAL A 65 -7.97 6.32 6.72
C VAL A 65 -7.71 5.92 5.26
N LYS A 66 -8.74 5.93 4.39
CA LYS A 66 -8.60 5.62 2.97
C LYS A 66 -7.55 6.51 2.26
N GLU A 67 -7.51 7.80 2.59
CA GLU A 67 -6.56 8.75 2.00
C GLU A 67 -5.11 8.49 2.40
N ARG A 68 -4.88 7.89 3.58
CA ARG A 68 -3.55 7.58 4.11
C ARG A 68 -3.05 6.19 3.73
N MET A 69 -3.91 5.33 3.17
CA MET A 69 -3.49 4.00 2.75
C MET A 69 -2.49 4.07 1.59
N ILE A 70 -1.44 3.25 1.69
CA ILE A 70 -0.45 3.05 0.61
C ILE A 70 -1.16 2.51 -0.63
N GLU A 71 -2.00 1.48 -0.46
CA GLU A 71 -2.83 0.93 -1.52
C GLU A 71 -4.28 1.38 -1.35
N ARG A 72 -4.79 2.12 -2.33
CA ARG A 72 -6.21 2.52 -2.35
C ARG A 72 -7.07 1.32 -2.73
N SER A 73 -7.59 0.64 -1.72
CA SER A 73 -8.52 -0.46 -1.93
C SER A 73 -9.97 0.05 -1.97
N PRO A 74 -10.76 -0.31 -2.97
CA PRO A 74 -12.20 -0.01 -2.99
C PRO A 74 -12.94 -0.67 -1.82
N ASN A 75 -12.36 -1.72 -1.24
CA ASN A 75 -12.95 -2.52 -0.17
C ASN A 75 -12.52 -2.12 1.25
N THR A 76 -11.91 -0.92 1.43
CA THR A 76 -11.37 -0.49 2.75
C THR A 76 -12.40 -0.59 3.87
N THR A 77 -13.65 -0.24 3.62
CA THR A 77 -14.73 -0.36 4.62
C THR A 77 -14.91 -1.81 5.08
N ARG A 78 -14.95 -2.76 4.17
CA ARG A 78 -15.04 -4.20 4.47
C ARG A 78 -13.82 -4.71 5.23
N LEU A 79 -12.62 -4.18 4.93
CA LEU A 79 -11.41 -4.53 5.68
C LEU A 79 -11.50 -4.05 7.13
N MET A 80 -12.04 -2.84 7.35
CA MET A 80 -12.28 -2.31 8.70
C MET A 80 -13.35 -3.12 9.44
N ASP A 81 -14.45 -3.50 8.77
CA ASP A 81 -15.49 -4.34 9.38
C ASP A 81 -14.90 -5.66 9.88
N LYS A 82 -14.05 -6.32 9.08
CA LYS A 82 -13.34 -7.53 9.53
C LYS A 82 -12.40 -7.30 10.72
N LEU A 83 -11.76 -6.13 10.79
CA LEU A 83 -10.92 -5.78 11.94
C LEU A 83 -11.77 -5.51 13.20
N ILE A 84 -12.97 -4.96 13.04
CA ILE A 84 -13.93 -4.77 14.13
C ILE A 84 -14.44 -6.14 14.62
N GLU A 85 -14.77 -7.06 13.73
CA GLU A 85 -15.16 -8.44 14.07
C GLU A 85 -14.08 -9.17 14.87
N LYS A 86 -12.80 -8.84 14.63
CA LYS A 86 -11.65 -9.36 15.38
C LYS A 86 -11.33 -8.58 16.66
N ASN A 87 -12.14 -7.59 17.04
CA ASN A 87 -11.90 -6.68 18.16
C ASN A 87 -10.57 -5.90 18.09
N LEU A 88 -9.99 -5.70 16.89
CA LEU A 88 -8.78 -4.92 16.70
C LEU A 88 -9.05 -3.44 16.43
N LEU A 89 -10.27 -3.14 15.98
CA LEU A 89 -10.82 -1.79 15.82
C LEU A 89 -12.17 -1.68 16.50
N GLU A 90 -12.54 -0.45 16.83
CA GLU A 90 -13.88 -0.10 17.29
C GLU A 90 -14.44 1.08 16.50
N ARG A 91 -15.78 1.16 16.43
CA ARG A 91 -16.48 2.32 15.88
C ARG A 91 -16.70 3.34 16.98
N VAL A 92 -16.29 4.58 16.70
CA VAL A 92 -16.52 5.72 17.60
C VAL A 92 -17.64 6.57 17.03
N ARG A 93 -18.69 6.78 17.81
CA ARG A 93 -19.80 7.65 17.42
C ARG A 93 -19.36 9.12 17.55
N CYS A 94 -19.70 9.93 16.55
CA CYS A 94 -19.58 11.37 16.65
C CYS A 94 -20.93 11.94 17.08
N ASP A 95 -20.95 12.66 18.20
CA ASP A 95 -22.18 13.29 18.70
C ASP A 95 -22.64 14.46 17.83
N SER A 96 -21.70 15.11 17.11
CA SER A 96 -21.96 16.28 16.28
C SER A 96 -22.44 15.95 14.85
N ASP A 97 -22.05 14.78 14.28
CA ASP A 97 -22.48 14.34 12.95
C ASP A 97 -22.59 12.80 12.88
N ARG A 98 -23.81 12.29 12.99
CA ARG A 98 -24.11 10.86 12.93
C ARG A 98 -23.88 10.22 11.56
N ARG A 99 -23.60 11.01 10.52
CA ARG A 99 -23.33 10.50 9.16
C ARG A 99 -21.88 10.10 8.98
N VAL A 100 -20.97 10.59 9.83
CA VAL A 100 -19.55 10.29 9.75
C VAL A 100 -19.22 9.15 10.70
N VAL A 101 -18.72 8.05 10.16
CA VAL A 101 -18.22 6.90 10.92
C VAL A 101 -16.74 7.13 11.23
N TYR A 102 -16.43 7.19 12.53
CA TYR A 102 -15.05 7.20 13.02
C TYR A 102 -14.66 5.80 13.49
N VAL A 103 -13.38 5.50 13.39
CA VAL A 103 -12.78 4.24 13.87
C VAL A 103 -11.56 4.54 14.73
N SER A 104 -11.35 3.73 15.74
CA SER A 104 -10.21 3.77 16.65
C SER A 104 -9.59 2.39 16.74
N ILE A 105 -8.28 2.32 16.98
CA ILE A 105 -7.61 1.07 17.31
C ILE A 105 -7.87 0.74 18.77
N THR A 106 -8.12 -0.54 19.07
CA THR A 106 -8.31 -1.04 20.44
C THR A 106 -6.97 -1.36 21.10
N GLU A 107 -6.96 -1.61 22.40
CA GLU A 107 -5.79 -2.10 23.13
C GLU A 107 -5.30 -3.44 22.51
N GLN A 108 -6.22 -4.35 22.20
CA GLN A 108 -5.88 -5.61 21.53
C GLN A 108 -5.22 -5.39 20.17
N GLY A 109 -5.67 -4.37 19.42
CA GLY A 109 -5.04 -3.98 18.15
C GLY A 109 -3.63 -3.41 18.35
N LEU A 110 -3.41 -2.63 19.40
CA LEU A 110 -2.10 -2.09 19.77
C LEU A 110 -1.13 -3.21 20.21
N ASP A 111 -1.59 -4.15 21.02
CA ASP A 111 -0.81 -5.30 21.46
C ASP A 111 -0.39 -6.18 20.30
N LEU A 112 -1.32 -6.44 19.36
CA LEU A 112 -1.02 -7.20 18.16
C LEU A 112 0.04 -6.49 17.31
N LEU A 113 -0.06 -5.17 17.10
CA LEU A 113 0.95 -4.41 16.37
C LEU A 113 2.31 -4.44 17.06
N SER A 114 2.35 -4.37 18.40
CA SER A 114 3.61 -4.43 19.15
C SER A 114 4.32 -5.78 18.97
N ARG A 115 3.58 -6.89 18.91
CA ARG A 115 4.11 -8.21 18.61
C ARG A 115 4.65 -8.29 17.18
N ILE A 116 3.88 -7.78 16.21
CA ILE A 116 4.28 -7.75 14.81
C ILE A 116 5.55 -6.90 14.62
N ASP A 117 5.69 -5.78 15.34
CA ASP A 117 6.88 -4.92 15.23
C ASP A 117 8.16 -5.67 15.67
N ILE A 118 8.10 -6.46 16.74
CA ILE A 118 9.23 -7.28 17.22
C ILE A 118 9.62 -8.30 16.14
N ASP A 119 8.66 -9.05 15.62
CA ASP A 119 8.91 -10.08 14.62
C ASP A 119 9.38 -9.48 13.29
N LEU A 120 8.96 -8.25 12.94
CA LEU A 120 9.45 -7.52 11.77
C LEU A 120 10.90 -7.05 11.94
N GLU A 121 11.30 -6.61 13.13
CA GLU A 121 12.69 -6.22 13.40
C GLU A 121 13.63 -7.43 13.29
N GLU A 122 13.23 -8.59 13.80
CA GLU A 122 13.98 -9.83 13.71
C GLU A 122 14.03 -10.40 12.28
N SER A 123 12.98 -10.23 11.51
CA SER A 123 12.83 -10.77 10.14
C SER A 123 13.16 -9.79 9.02
N SER A 124 13.87 -8.70 9.30
CA SER A 124 14.07 -7.58 8.34
C SER A 124 14.94 -7.95 7.12
N VAL A 125 14.46 -8.91 6.32
CA VAL A 125 15.15 -9.48 5.14
C VAL A 125 15.55 -8.42 4.12
N PHE A 126 14.80 -7.31 4.04
CA PHE A 126 15.07 -6.26 3.06
C PHE A 126 15.91 -5.10 3.59
N SER A 127 15.91 -4.85 4.90
CA SER A 127 16.60 -3.69 5.49
C SER A 127 18.13 -3.83 5.49
N THR A 128 18.64 -5.04 5.37
CA THR A 128 20.08 -5.33 5.38
C THR A 128 20.71 -5.37 3.99
N ASN A 129 19.90 -5.33 2.92
CA ASN A 129 20.38 -5.45 1.54
C ASN A 129 20.98 -4.15 0.98
N LEU A 130 20.73 -3.02 1.63
CA LEU A 130 21.23 -1.70 1.24
C LEU A 130 21.92 -1.03 2.41
N SER A 131 23.03 -0.35 2.14
CA SER A 131 23.59 0.61 3.10
C SER A 131 22.67 1.82 3.27
N ASN A 132 22.88 2.64 4.29
CA ASN A 132 22.08 3.84 4.51
C ASN A 132 22.13 4.79 3.30
N ASP A 133 23.32 5.02 2.75
CA ASP A 133 23.50 5.92 1.59
C ASP A 133 22.77 5.39 0.34
N GLU A 134 22.84 4.07 0.09
CA GLU A 134 22.11 3.44 -1.02
C GLU A 134 20.58 3.51 -0.83
N ALA A 135 20.09 3.35 0.40
CA ALA A 135 18.68 3.46 0.72
C ALA A 135 18.16 4.89 0.54
N GLU A 136 18.93 5.91 0.97
CA GLU A 136 18.61 7.32 0.74
C GLU A 136 18.59 7.67 -0.75
N GLU A 137 19.61 7.22 -1.50
CA GLU A 137 19.67 7.46 -2.93
C GLU A 137 18.52 6.77 -3.68
N LEU A 138 18.19 5.52 -3.33
CA LEU A 138 17.03 4.82 -3.90
C LEU A 138 15.73 5.59 -3.61
N SER A 139 15.53 6.06 -2.38
CA SER A 139 14.35 6.85 -2.01
C SER A 139 14.25 8.12 -2.83
N ARG A 140 15.37 8.86 -2.98
CA ARG A 140 15.44 10.08 -3.79
C ARG A 140 15.11 9.81 -5.27
N LEU A 141 15.62 8.71 -5.82
CA LEU A 141 15.36 8.31 -7.22
C LEU A 141 13.89 7.91 -7.43
N LEU A 142 13.28 7.20 -6.47
CA LEU A 142 11.87 6.84 -6.52
C LEU A 142 10.95 8.08 -6.41
N ASP A 143 11.31 9.06 -5.58
CA ASP A 143 10.61 10.34 -5.50
C ASP A 143 10.68 11.08 -6.84
N LYS A 144 11.86 11.14 -7.45
CA LYS A 144 12.06 11.73 -8.78
C LYS A 144 11.27 11.00 -9.86
N LEU A 145 11.23 9.67 -9.81
CA LEU A 145 10.48 8.83 -10.77
C LEU A 145 8.98 9.08 -10.68
N ARG A 146 8.44 9.26 -9.47
CA ARG A 146 7.02 9.60 -9.27
C ARG A 146 6.66 10.98 -9.78
N GLY A 147 7.60 11.92 -9.74
CA GLY A 147 7.35 13.32 -10.08
C GLY A 147 6.25 13.94 -9.20
N SER A 148 5.70 15.05 -9.62
CA SER A 148 4.43 15.56 -9.09
C SER A 148 3.33 14.58 -9.50
N CYS A 149 2.75 13.89 -8.52
CA CYS A 149 1.73 12.86 -8.70
C CYS A 149 0.70 13.27 -9.78
N PRO A 150 0.58 12.60 -10.92
CA PRO A 150 -0.36 13.00 -11.95
C PRO A 150 -1.78 12.89 -11.40
N LYS A 151 -2.53 13.98 -11.46
CA LYS A 151 -3.98 13.94 -11.31
C LYS A 151 -4.49 12.92 -12.34
N LYS A 152 -5.19 11.87 -11.89
CA LYS A 152 -5.80 10.76 -12.65
C LYS A 152 -5.42 10.68 -14.14
N PRO A 153 -5.02 9.52 -14.68
CA PRO A 153 -4.77 9.40 -16.11
C PRO A 153 -6.03 9.86 -16.87
N GLN A 154 -5.89 10.92 -17.66
CA GLN A 154 -6.91 11.27 -18.64
C GLN A 154 -6.92 10.13 -19.64
N VAL A 155 -8.01 9.36 -19.66
CA VAL A 155 -8.28 8.42 -20.75
C VAL A 155 -8.41 9.28 -21.99
N ALA A 156 -7.46 9.15 -22.93
CA ALA A 156 -7.58 9.82 -24.23
C ALA A 156 -8.97 9.48 -24.81
N GLU A 157 -9.78 10.49 -25.09
CA GLU A 157 -11.05 10.33 -25.78
C GLU A 157 -10.80 9.49 -27.03
N LYS A 158 -11.51 8.36 -27.13
CA LYS A 158 -11.49 7.54 -28.34
C LYS A 158 -11.98 8.42 -29.48
N VAL A 159 -11.09 8.78 -30.39
CA VAL A 159 -11.47 9.37 -31.68
C VAL A 159 -12.51 8.45 -32.29
N PRO A 160 -13.72 8.94 -32.61
CA PRO A 160 -14.71 8.11 -33.25
C PRO A 160 -14.18 7.62 -34.59
N ARG A 161 -14.18 6.30 -34.79
CA ARG A 161 -13.84 5.72 -36.10
C ARG A 161 -14.82 6.28 -37.11
N SER A 162 -14.30 7.04 -38.07
CA SER A 162 -15.08 7.46 -39.24
C SER A 162 -15.57 6.21 -39.93
N THR A 163 -16.86 6.01 -39.96
CA THR A 163 -17.54 5.06 -40.87
C THR A 163 -17.42 5.61 -42.28
N SER A 164 -16.41 5.23 -43.02
CA SER A 164 -16.42 5.35 -44.47
C SER A 164 -17.17 4.14 -45.03
N SER A 165 -18.47 4.32 -45.22
CA SER A 165 -19.22 3.56 -46.18
C SER A 165 -18.73 3.96 -47.56
N THR A 166 -18.25 3.02 -48.35
CA THR A 166 -18.33 3.15 -49.82
C THR A 166 -18.32 1.75 -50.43
N TRP A 167 -19.46 1.41 -50.98
CA TRP A 167 -19.82 0.54 -52.14
C TRP A 167 -19.19 -0.87 -52.20
#